data_3784900048b7fd9351a09f504e79eae8
#
_entry.id   3784900048b7fd9351a09f504e79eae8
#
_cell.length_a   1.000
_cell.length_b   1.000
_cell.length_c   1.000
_cell.angle_alpha   90.00
_cell.angle_beta   90.00
_cell.angle_gamma   90.00
#
_symmetry.space_group_name_H-M   'P 1'
#
loop_
_entity.id
_entity.type
_entity.pdbx_description
1 polymer ?
#
loop_
_entity_poly.entity_id
_entity_poly.type
_entity_poly.pdbx_seq_one_letter_code
_entity_poly.pdbx_strand_id
1 'polypeptide(L)'
;SKERKGKWSTGWNEALSNFKKDNKQSSLIPKFYTQRENKIFRLGGNFIKVKKPTFEIKMLDIYRNWYFKKYFTNIENIYEFGAGTGHNLVALSDIFKKKNLFGSDFVSPSVKILKLIAQKKKIRMKAFFFDMSKPNKKIKLSKNSAVYTSGALEQLSGNIKKFIDYTISQNPKIVVHVEPSIDFYNKNNLNDYLGKAFQSKRKYTSNLLTYLKKLERDKKIKIIKLLRSPFGSIMIEGYSLIVWKIKS
;
A
#
# COMPACT_ATOMS: atom_id res chain seq x y z
N SER A 1 5.48 -6.68 15.72
CA SER A 1 5.28 -7.29 17.05
C SER A 1 4.18 -8.35 16.98
N LYS A 2 4.15 -9.29 17.93
CA LYS A 2 3.09 -10.32 18.04
C LYS A 2 1.70 -9.69 18.13
N GLU A 3 1.56 -8.61 18.87
CA GLU A 3 0.31 -7.85 19.03
C GLU A 3 -0.23 -7.29 17.71
N ARG A 4 0.62 -6.67 16.88
CA ARG A 4 0.21 -6.19 15.54
C ARG A 4 -0.25 -7.34 14.65
N LYS A 5 0.46 -8.48 14.69
CA LYS A 5 0.07 -9.66 13.91
C LYS A 5 -1.30 -10.18 14.32
N GLY A 6 -1.59 -10.25 15.63
CA GLY A 6 -2.90 -10.63 16.16
C GLY A 6 -4.01 -9.71 15.68
N LYS A 7 -3.81 -8.38 15.80
CA LYS A 7 -4.79 -7.38 15.37
C LYS A 7 -5.11 -7.46 13.88
N TRP A 8 -4.11 -7.58 13.02
CA TRP A 8 -4.31 -7.72 11.57
C TRP A 8 -4.96 -9.07 11.22
N SER A 9 -4.56 -10.15 11.90
CA SER A 9 -5.17 -11.47 11.72
C SER A 9 -6.66 -11.45 12.01
N THR A 10 -7.09 -10.83 13.12
CA THR A 10 -8.50 -10.68 13.49
C THR A 10 -9.27 -9.87 12.44
N GLY A 11 -8.76 -8.69 12.05
CA GLY A 11 -9.42 -7.84 11.06
C GLY A 11 -9.59 -8.51 9.69
N TRP A 12 -8.57 -9.23 9.25
CA TRP A 12 -8.65 -9.94 7.97
C TRP A 12 -9.48 -11.23 8.03
N ASN A 13 -9.59 -11.91 9.19
CA ASN A 13 -10.55 -13.00 9.39
C ASN A 13 -12.00 -12.51 9.27
N GLU A 14 -12.31 -11.35 9.83
CA GLU A 14 -13.63 -10.74 9.68
C GLU A 14 -13.94 -10.43 8.21
N ALA A 15 -13.01 -9.80 7.51
CA ALA A 15 -13.15 -9.51 6.07
C ALA A 15 -13.33 -10.79 5.24
N LEU A 16 -12.58 -11.86 5.56
CA LEU A 16 -12.71 -13.16 4.92
C LEU A 16 -14.12 -13.76 5.13
N SER A 17 -14.62 -13.69 6.36
CA SER A 17 -15.96 -14.20 6.70
C SER A 17 -17.06 -13.44 5.93
N ASN A 18 -16.96 -12.09 5.89
CA ASN A 18 -17.93 -11.27 5.17
C ASN A 18 -17.89 -11.56 3.67
N PHE A 19 -16.69 -11.60 3.06
CA PHE A 19 -16.57 -11.89 1.64
C PHE A 19 -17.03 -13.30 1.25
N LYS A 20 -16.88 -14.29 2.14
CA LYS A 20 -17.43 -15.63 1.92
C LYS A 20 -18.96 -15.64 1.85
N LYS A 21 -19.61 -14.79 2.66
CA LYS A 21 -21.09 -14.73 2.75
C LYS A 21 -21.70 -14.02 1.54
N ASP A 22 -21.19 -12.85 1.15
CA ASP A 22 -21.86 -11.99 0.20
C ASP A 22 -21.17 -11.87 -1.17
N ASN A 23 -19.92 -12.30 -1.26
CA ASN A 23 -19.08 -12.22 -2.46
C ASN A 23 -18.98 -10.82 -3.10
N LYS A 24 -19.29 -9.75 -2.31
CA LYS A 24 -19.30 -8.37 -2.78
C LYS A 24 -17.93 -7.73 -2.66
N GLN A 25 -17.56 -6.92 -3.65
CA GLN A 25 -16.32 -6.16 -3.60
C GLN A 25 -16.30 -5.15 -2.45
N SER A 26 -17.45 -4.63 -2.05
CA SER A 26 -17.57 -3.73 -0.91
C SER A 26 -17.09 -4.34 0.40
N SER A 27 -17.24 -5.68 0.57
CA SER A 27 -16.77 -6.41 1.76
C SER A 27 -15.24 -6.54 1.84
N LEU A 28 -14.54 -6.24 0.74
CA LEU A 28 -13.08 -6.16 0.70
C LEU A 28 -12.56 -4.76 1.09
N ILE A 29 -13.43 -3.75 1.18
CA ILE A 29 -13.02 -2.42 1.59
C ILE A 29 -12.79 -2.44 3.10
N PRO A 30 -11.55 -2.14 3.58
CA PRO A 30 -11.30 -2.09 5.01
C PRO A 30 -12.21 -1.11 5.72
N LYS A 31 -12.78 -1.52 6.85
CA LYS A 31 -13.78 -0.73 7.61
C LYS A 31 -13.31 0.67 7.98
N PHE A 32 -12.02 0.89 8.19
CA PHE A 32 -11.50 2.21 8.53
C PHE A 32 -11.70 3.26 7.43
N TYR A 33 -12.03 2.87 6.20
CA TYR A 33 -12.41 3.80 5.13
C TYR A 33 -13.88 4.25 5.20
N THR A 34 -14.76 3.45 5.82
CA THR A 34 -16.22 3.63 5.68
C THR A 34 -16.97 3.79 7.01
N GLN A 35 -16.30 3.63 8.17
CA GLN A 35 -16.97 3.50 9.47
C GLN A 35 -17.52 4.80 10.10
N ARG A 36 -17.27 6.00 9.55
CA ARG A 36 -17.63 7.26 10.22
C ARG A 36 -18.37 8.20 9.29
N GLU A 37 -19.59 8.51 9.63
CA GLU A 37 -20.31 9.67 9.10
C GLU A 37 -19.68 10.97 9.62
N ASN A 38 -19.85 12.07 8.87
CA ASN A 38 -19.32 13.40 9.22
C ASN A 38 -17.82 13.41 9.60
N LYS A 39 -17.06 12.59 8.92
CA LYS A 39 -15.62 12.48 9.14
C LYS A 39 -14.90 13.76 8.71
N ILE A 40 -14.01 14.25 9.54
CA ILE A 40 -13.07 15.30 9.15
C ILE A 40 -11.97 14.68 8.29
N PHE A 41 -11.69 15.33 7.17
CA PHE A 41 -10.81 14.85 6.13
C PHE A 41 -9.85 15.97 5.72
N ARG A 42 -8.60 15.64 5.44
CA ARG A 42 -7.62 16.60 4.90
C ARG A 42 -7.72 16.60 3.39
N LEU A 43 -7.80 17.78 2.80
CA LEU A 43 -7.81 17.97 1.36
C LEU A 43 -7.06 19.27 1.01
N GLY A 44 -5.98 19.16 0.25
CA GLY A 44 -5.17 20.32 -0.17
C GLY A 44 -4.65 21.18 0.99
N GLY A 45 -4.30 20.55 2.12
CA GLY A 45 -3.82 21.26 3.33
C GLY A 45 -4.92 21.80 4.24
N ASN A 46 -6.21 21.72 3.84
CA ASN A 46 -7.36 22.17 4.61
C ASN A 46 -8.09 21.00 5.27
N PHE A 47 -8.88 21.30 6.30
CA PHE A 47 -9.80 20.34 6.91
C PHE A 47 -11.21 20.58 6.38
N ILE A 48 -11.84 19.51 5.88
CA ILE A 48 -13.21 19.52 5.41
C ILE A 48 -14.03 18.47 6.15
N LYS A 49 -15.31 18.76 6.37
CA LYS A 49 -16.29 17.79 6.90
C LYS A 49 -16.97 17.10 5.74
N VAL A 50 -16.88 15.78 5.66
CA VAL A 50 -17.48 14.99 4.59
C VAL A 50 -18.71 14.26 5.11
N LYS A 51 -19.83 14.39 4.39
CA LYS A 51 -21.11 13.76 4.76
C LYS A 51 -21.12 12.26 4.45
N LYS A 52 -20.53 11.84 3.31
CA LYS A 52 -20.62 10.45 2.85
C LYS A 52 -19.49 9.61 3.41
N PRO A 53 -19.76 8.49 4.08
CA PRO A 53 -18.72 7.59 4.63
C PRO A 53 -17.76 7.07 3.57
N THR A 54 -18.22 6.96 2.31
CA THR A 54 -17.42 6.45 1.19
C THR A 54 -16.52 7.48 0.51
N PHE A 55 -16.46 8.73 1.01
CA PHE A 55 -15.70 9.80 0.35
C PHE A 55 -14.23 9.45 0.22
N GLU A 56 -13.59 8.96 1.30
CA GLU A 56 -12.16 8.63 1.31
C GLU A 56 -11.82 7.54 0.29
N ILE A 57 -12.61 6.47 0.24
CA ILE A 57 -12.37 5.38 -0.70
C ILE A 57 -12.58 5.83 -2.16
N LYS A 58 -13.56 6.71 -2.43
CA LYS A 58 -13.75 7.26 -3.77
C LYS A 58 -12.60 8.15 -4.22
N MET A 59 -12.07 8.99 -3.32
CA MET A 59 -10.87 9.77 -3.60
C MET A 59 -9.66 8.87 -3.86
N LEU A 60 -9.51 7.81 -3.07
CA LEU A 60 -8.47 6.81 -3.29
C LEU A 60 -8.65 6.08 -4.62
N ASP A 61 -9.89 5.76 -5.02
CA ASP A 61 -10.18 5.12 -6.32
C ASP A 61 -9.74 5.98 -7.50
N ILE A 62 -10.05 7.28 -7.47
CA ILE A 62 -9.61 8.23 -8.50
C ILE A 62 -8.08 8.28 -8.55
N TYR A 63 -7.45 8.44 -7.38
CA TYR A 63 -6.01 8.56 -7.25
C TYR A 63 -5.28 7.29 -7.71
N ARG A 64 -5.74 6.10 -7.27
CA ARG A 64 -5.12 4.83 -7.66
C ARG A 64 -5.33 4.52 -9.14
N ASN A 65 -6.47 4.84 -9.73
CA ASN A 65 -6.69 4.70 -11.16
C ASN A 65 -5.68 5.50 -11.97
N TRP A 66 -5.38 6.74 -11.53
CA TRP A 66 -4.39 7.57 -12.16
C TRP A 66 -2.99 6.95 -12.11
N TYR A 67 -2.47 6.62 -10.91
CA TYR A 67 -1.11 6.10 -10.83
C TYR A 67 -0.99 4.66 -11.34
N PHE A 68 -2.01 3.82 -11.27
CA PHE A 68 -2.01 2.50 -11.89
C PHE A 68 -1.84 2.61 -13.41
N LYS A 69 -2.64 3.42 -14.07
CA LYS A 69 -2.52 3.64 -15.51
C LYS A 69 -1.17 4.24 -15.87
N LYS A 70 -0.69 5.21 -15.09
CA LYS A 70 0.58 5.88 -15.37
C LYS A 70 1.79 4.95 -15.25
N TYR A 71 1.85 4.11 -14.24
CA TYR A 71 3.06 3.35 -13.92
C TYR A 71 2.99 1.86 -14.26
N PHE A 72 1.81 1.30 -14.45
CA PHE A 72 1.69 -0.14 -14.68
C PHE A 72 1.23 -0.52 -16.09
N THR A 73 0.93 0.43 -16.97
CA THR A 73 0.46 0.12 -18.34
C THR A 73 1.39 -0.84 -19.08
N ASN A 74 2.69 -0.62 -19.04
CA ASN A 74 3.71 -1.43 -19.74
C ASN A 74 4.33 -2.53 -18.87
N ILE A 75 3.67 -2.92 -17.79
CA ILE A 75 4.11 -3.96 -16.86
C ILE A 75 3.23 -5.20 -17.07
N GLU A 76 3.83 -6.38 -17.08
CA GLU A 76 3.09 -7.65 -17.19
C GLU A 76 2.72 -8.24 -15.85
N ASN A 77 3.63 -8.15 -14.87
CA ASN A 77 3.55 -8.83 -13.59
C ASN A 77 3.54 -7.81 -12.47
N ILE A 78 2.46 -7.70 -11.69
CA ILE A 78 2.34 -6.72 -10.60
C ILE A 78 2.29 -7.45 -9.28
N TYR A 79 3.23 -7.15 -8.38
CA TYR A 79 3.37 -7.73 -7.05
C TYR A 79 2.98 -6.71 -5.99
N GLU A 80 1.85 -6.92 -5.30
CA GLU A 80 1.48 -6.14 -4.11
C GLU A 80 1.95 -6.85 -2.85
N PHE A 81 2.80 -6.17 -2.08
CA PHE A 81 3.27 -6.64 -0.77
C PHE A 81 2.48 -5.94 0.34
N GLY A 82 1.94 -6.72 1.28
CA GLY A 82 1.01 -6.23 2.30
C GLY A 82 -0.38 -5.97 1.73
N ALA A 83 -0.88 -6.87 0.88
CA ALA A 83 -2.11 -6.68 0.12
C ALA A 83 -3.40 -6.67 0.97
N GLY A 84 -3.34 -7.11 2.22
CA GLY A 84 -4.47 -7.09 3.16
C GLY A 84 -5.70 -7.83 2.62
N THR A 85 -6.78 -7.10 2.38
CA THR A 85 -8.02 -7.64 1.81
C THR A 85 -7.97 -7.84 0.29
N GLY A 86 -6.94 -7.37 -0.40
CA GLY A 86 -6.81 -7.46 -1.85
C GLY A 86 -7.63 -6.45 -2.66
N HIS A 87 -8.23 -5.45 -2.02
CA HIS A 87 -9.09 -4.47 -2.70
C HIS A 87 -8.35 -3.68 -3.80
N ASN A 88 -7.04 -3.45 -3.65
CA ASN A 88 -6.21 -2.84 -4.70
C ASN A 88 -5.99 -3.78 -5.88
N LEU A 89 -5.74 -5.08 -5.62
CA LEU A 89 -5.56 -6.08 -6.67
C LEU A 89 -6.85 -6.29 -7.47
N VAL A 90 -8.02 -6.22 -6.84
CA VAL A 90 -9.31 -6.21 -7.55
C VAL A 90 -9.41 -4.99 -8.46
N ALA A 91 -9.10 -3.78 -7.95
CA ALA A 91 -9.10 -2.58 -8.78
C ALA A 91 -8.09 -2.66 -9.94
N LEU A 92 -6.90 -3.23 -9.72
CA LEU A 92 -5.93 -3.50 -10.77
C LEU A 92 -6.49 -4.45 -11.84
N SER A 93 -7.20 -5.51 -11.42
CA SER A 93 -7.81 -6.46 -12.36
C SER A 93 -8.95 -5.84 -13.17
N ASP A 94 -9.65 -4.85 -12.62
CA ASP A 94 -10.71 -4.14 -13.34
C ASP A 94 -10.14 -3.25 -14.45
N ILE A 95 -8.97 -2.63 -14.19
CA ILE A 95 -8.26 -1.79 -15.17
C ILE A 95 -7.50 -2.63 -16.19
N PHE A 96 -6.85 -3.70 -15.76
CA PHE A 96 -5.92 -4.49 -16.54
C PHE A 96 -6.28 -5.97 -16.59
N LYS A 97 -7.20 -6.35 -17.46
CA LYS A 97 -7.77 -7.73 -17.55
C LYS A 97 -6.74 -8.84 -17.86
N LYS A 98 -5.63 -8.50 -18.51
CA LYS A 98 -4.65 -9.50 -19.02
C LYS A 98 -3.38 -9.59 -18.17
N LYS A 99 -3.16 -8.71 -17.18
CA LYS A 99 -1.94 -8.74 -16.36
C LYS A 99 -1.96 -9.86 -15.32
N ASN A 100 -0.78 -10.35 -14.97
CA ASN A 100 -0.60 -11.29 -13.87
C ASN A 100 -0.45 -10.51 -12.57
N LEU A 101 -1.31 -10.77 -11.62
CA LEU A 101 -1.31 -10.14 -10.31
C LEU A 101 -0.79 -11.11 -9.25
N PHE A 102 -0.02 -10.57 -8.32
CA PHE A 102 0.55 -11.33 -7.23
C PHE A 102 0.30 -10.56 -5.93
N GLY A 103 -0.43 -11.17 -5.00
CA GLY A 103 -0.72 -10.58 -3.70
C GLY A 103 -0.02 -11.33 -2.59
N SER A 104 0.60 -10.60 -1.68
CA SER A 104 1.23 -11.22 -0.52
C SER A 104 0.95 -10.47 0.78
N ASP A 105 0.98 -11.22 1.87
CA ASP A 105 0.83 -10.67 3.21
C ASP A 105 1.52 -11.59 4.23
N PHE A 106 1.80 -11.05 5.42
CA PHE A 106 2.43 -11.80 6.52
C PHE A 106 1.42 -12.49 7.46
N VAL A 107 0.12 -12.37 7.19
CA VAL A 107 -0.94 -13.05 7.94
C VAL A 107 -1.76 -13.97 7.03
N SER A 108 -2.00 -15.18 7.51
CA SER A 108 -2.70 -16.23 6.77
C SER A 108 -4.11 -15.85 6.29
N PRO A 109 -4.96 -15.15 7.07
CA PRO A 109 -6.28 -14.74 6.62
C PRO A 109 -6.25 -13.89 5.34
N SER A 110 -5.31 -12.95 5.21
CA SER A 110 -5.12 -12.16 3.99
C SER A 110 -4.83 -13.06 2.79
N VAL A 111 -3.87 -13.98 2.90
CA VAL A 111 -3.54 -14.91 1.81
C VAL A 111 -4.77 -15.77 1.42
N LYS A 112 -5.59 -16.18 2.39
CA LYS A 112 -6.83 -16.92 2.13
C LYS A 112 -7.85 -16.07 1.38
N ILE A 113 -8.02 -14.78 1.75
CA ILE A 113 -8.90 -13.85 1.01
C ILE A 113 -8.43 -13.73 -0.44
N LEU A 114 -7.15 -13.48 -0.66
CA LEU A 114 -6.58 -13.30 -1.99
C LEU A 114 -6.81 -14.53 -2.90
N LYS A 115 -6.60 -15.75 -2.36
CA LYS A 115 -6.90 -16.99 -3.08
C LYS A 115 -8.38 -17.11 -3.43
N LEU A 116 -9.26 -16.78 -2.48
CA LEU A 116 -10.70 -16.83 -2.68
C LEU A 116 -11.16 -15.81 -3.76
N ILE A 117 -10.61 -14.60 -3.74
CA ILE A 117 -10.87 -13.57 -4.77
C ILE A 117 -10.45 -14.09 -6.14
N ALA A 118 -9.23 -14.64 -6.26
CA ALA A 118 -8.71 -15.17 -7.51
C ALA A 118 -9.67 -16.19 -8.12
N GLN A 119 -10.15 -17.12 -7.30
CA GLN A 119 -11.08 -18.17 -7.69
C GLN A 119 -12.46 -17.61 -8.08
N LYS A 120 -13.10 -16.86 -7.16
CA LYS A 120 -14.49 -16.41 -7.35
C LYS A 120 -14.65 -15.37 -8.44
N LYS A 121 -13.68 -14.47 -8.60
CA LYS A 121 -13.71 -13.43 -9.63
C LYS A 121 -12.98 -13.82 -10.92
N LYS A 122 -12.43 -15.04 -11.00
CA LYS A 122 -11.65 -15.54 -12.15
C LYS A 122 -10.52 -14.58 -12.56
N ILE A 123 -9.85 -13.98 -11.58
CA ILE A 123 -8.74 -13.04 -11.80
C ILE A 123 -7.42 -13.81 -11.96
N ARG A 124 -6.57 -13.40 -12.88
CA ARG A 124 -5.20 -13.89 -13.02
C ARG A 124 -4.33 -13.45 -11.83
N MET A 125 -4.61 -14.01 -10.65
CA MET A 125 -3.95 -13.64 -9.41
C MET A 125 -3.42 -14.87 -8.68
N LYS A 126 -2.18 -14.77 -8.19
CA LYS A 126 -1.56 -15.73 -7.27
C LYS A 126 -1.37 -15.07 -5.91
N ALA A 127 -1.56 -15.82 -4.84
CA ALA A 127 -1.41 -15.35 -3.47
C ALA A 127 -0.40 -16.18 -2.71
N PHE A 128 0.50 -15.53 -1.95
CA PHE A 128 1.54 -16.20 -1.18
C PHE A 128 1.81 -15.47 0.15
N PHE A 129 2.39 -16.21 1.10
CA PHE A 129 2.84 -15.65 2.36
C PHE A 129 4.18 -14.93 2.18
N PHE A 130 4.27 -13.69 2.69
CA PHE A 130 5.51 -12.94 2.66
C PHE A 130 5.59 -11.93 3.82
N ASP A 131 6.66 -12.04 4.61
CA ASP A 131 6.96 -11.09 5.68
C ASP A 131 8.04 -10.10 5.19
N MET A 132 7.64 -8.86 4.92
CA MET A 132 8.57 -7.81 4.48
C MET A 132 9.67 -7.49 5.51
N SER A 133 9.47 -7.77 6.80
CA SER A 133 10.50 -7.58 7.83
C SER A 133 11.59 -8.65 7.78
N LYS A 134 11.28 -9.81 7.19
CA LYS A 134 12.16 -10.97 7.01
C LYS A 134 11.99 -11.55 5.60
N PRO A 135 12.41 -10.83 4.55
CA PRO A 135 12.17 -11.23 3.17
C PRO A 135 12.75 -12.61 2.85
N ASN A 136 11.93 -13.49 2.29
CA ASN A 136 12.38 -14.78 1.81
C ASN A 136 13.03 -14.65 0.43
N LYS A 137 14.35 -14.71 0.37
CA LYS A 137 15.14 -14.56 -0.86
C LYS A 137 14.91 -15.68 -1.90
N LYS A 138 14.27 -16.80 -1.52
CA LYS A 138 13.89 -17.88 -2.43
C LYS A 138 12.71 -17.47 -3.33
N ILE A 139 11.85 -16.54 -2.88
CA ILE A 139 10.78 -16.00 -3.70
C ILE A 139 11.38 -15.01 -4.69
N LYS A 140 11.21 -15.32 -5.97
CA LYS A 140 11.72 -14.52 -7.09
C LYS A 140 10.56 -13.88 -7.84
N LEU A 141 10.78 -12.64 -8.28
CA LEU A 141 9.82 -11.95 -9.12
C LEU A 141 10.02 -12.35 -10.59
N SER A 142 8.92 -12.40 -11.34
CA SER A 142 8.97 -12.61 -12.78
C SER A 142 9.63 -11.42 -13.48
N LYS A 143 10.15 -11.64 -14.70
CA LYS A 143 10.62 -10.55 -15.57
C LYS A 143 9.47 -9.57 -15.83
N ASN A 144 9.78 -8.36 -16.25
CA ASN A 144 8.81 -7.29 -16.53
C ASN A 144 7.81 -7.07 -15.38
N SER A 145 8.33 -6.94 -14.15
CA SER A 145 7.51 -6.81 -12.95
C SER A 145 7.53 -5.40 -12.37
N ALA A 146 6.44 -5.08 -11.67
CA ALA A 146 6.36 -3.97 -10.74
C ALA A 146 6.22 -4.48 -9.31
N VAL A 147 6.81 -3.76 -8.36
CA VAL A 147 6.56 -3.91 -6.93
C VAL A 147 5.66 -2.76 -6.46
N TYR A 148 4.61 -3.10 -5.73
CA TYR A 148 3.64 -2.15 -5.22
C TYR A 148 3.38 -2.39 -3.73
N THR A 149 3.27 -1.30 -2.96
CA THR A 149 2.82 -1.31 -1.56
C THR A 149 1.87 -0.15 -1.29
N SER A 150 0.88 -0.35 -0.42
CA SER A 150 -0.07 0.69 -0.04
C SER A 150 -0.48 0.54 1.42
N GLY A 151 -0.06 1.49 2.27
CA GLY A 151 -0.33 1.48 3.71
C GLY A 151 0.23 0.24 4.43
N ALA A 152 1.31 -0.33 3.93
CA ALA A 152 1.91 -1.56 4.42
C ALA A 152 3.33 -1.38 4.98
N LEU A 153 4.17 -0.58 4.32
CA LEU A 153 5.55 -0.33 4.78
C LEU A 153 5.59 0.43 6.10
N GLU A 154 4.60 1.27 6.35
CA GLU A 154 4.47 2.01 7.61
C GLU A 154 4.52 1.08 8.83
N GLN A 155 4.05 -0.16 8.68
CA GLN A 155 3.97 -1.13 9.76
C GLN A 155 5.32 -1.79 10.12
N LEU A 156 6.37 -1.57 9.33
CA LEU A 156 7.68 -2.23 9.50
C LEU A 156 8.54 -1.61 10.61
N SER A 157 8.14 -0.46 11.18
CA SER A 157 8.81 0.16 12.34
C SER A 157 10.35 0.24 12.20
N GLY A 158 10.84 0.78 11.08
CA GLY A 158 12.28 0.93 10.82
C GLY A 158 12.97 -0.26 10.12
N ASN A 159 12.32 -1.42 10.02
CA ASN A 159 12.89 -2.60 9.33
C ASN A 159 12.74 -2.57 7.80
N ILE A 160 12.54 -1.38 7.23
CA ILE A 160 12.26 -1.19 5.80
C ILE A 160 13.45 -1.56 4.91
N LYS A 161 14.67 -1.35 5.40
CA LYS A 161 15.90 -1.58 4.63
C LYS A 161 15.94 -2.99 4.03
N LYS A 162 15.60 -4.02 4.82
CA LYS A 162 15.61 -5.42 4.36
C LYS A 162 14.68 -5.64 3.18
N PHE A 163 13.49 -5.04 3.20
CA PHE A 163 12.53 -5.16 2.10
C PHE A 163 12.98 -4.39 0.86
N ILE A 164 13.52 -3.19 1.02
CA ILE A 164 14.04 -2.41 -0.12
C ILE A 164 15.25 -3.13 -0.75
N ASP A 165 16.18 -3.65 0.06
CA ASP A 165 17.33 -4.41 -0.44
C ASP A 165 16.90 -5.69 -1.18
N TYR A 166 15.88 -6.41 -0.64
CA TYR A 166 15.24 -7.52 -1.35
C TYR A 166 14.65 -7.06 -2.69
N THR A 167 13.90 -5.97 -2.69
CA THR A 167 13.27 -5.43 -3.91
C THR A 167 14.33 -5.09 -4.97
N ILE A 168 15.44 -4.45 -4.57
CA ILE A 168 16.56 -4.18 -5.48
C ILE A 168 17.12 -5.47 -6.06
N SER A 169 17.33 -6.50 -5.23
CA SER A 169 17.85 -7.80 -5.69
C SER A 169 16.94 -8.54 -6.68
N GLN A 170 15.66 -8.19 -6.74
CA GLN A 170 14.71 -8.77 -7.69
C GLN A 170 14.64 -8.01 -9.03
N ASN A 171 15.28 -6.85 -9.14
CA ASN A 171 15.37 -6.03 -10.34
C ASN A 171 14.01 -5.76 -11.04
N PRO A 172 12.97 -5.26 -10.33
CA PRO A 172 11.72 -4.88 -10.96
C PRO A 172 11.90 -3.68 -11.88
N LYS A 173 11.08 -3.57 -12.93
CA LYS A 173 11.10 -2.41 -13.83
C LYS A 173 10.69 -1.10 -13.15
N ILE A 174 9.79 -1.20 -12.17
CA ILE A 174 9.33 -0.05 -11.41
C ILE A 174 8.87 -0.46 -10.02
N VAL A 175 9.04 0.43 -9.07
CA VAL A 175 8.55 0.27 -7.70
C VAL A 175 7.68 1.47 -7.33
N VAL A 176 6.50 1.20 -6.81
CA VAL A 176 5.50 2.20 -6.43
C VAL A 176 5.09 1.98 -4.99
N HIS A 177 5.34 2.97 -4.14
CA HIS A 177 4.87 2.99 -2.76
C HIS A 177 3.82 4.08 -2.59
N VAL A 178 2.69 3.75 -1.98
CA VAL A 178 1.63 4.69 -1.59
C VAL A 178 1.47 4.58 -0.08
N GLU A 179 2.24 5.39 0.63
CA GLU A 179 2.46 5.22 2.07
C GLU A 179 2.39 6.58 2.79
N PRO A 180 1.96 6.62 4.06
CA PRO A 180 2.19 7.79 4.87
C PRO A 180 3.70 7.98 5.08
N SER A 181 4.19 9.17 4.82
CA SER A 181 5.61 9.48 5.00
C SER A 181 5.80 10.83 5.66
N ILE A 182 6.42 10.82 6.83
CA ILE A 182 6.76 12.04 7.56
C ILE A 182 7.83 12.88 6.89
N ASP A 183 8.55 12.31 5.93
CA ASP A 183 9.59 13.00 5.17
C ASP A 183 9.02 14.15 4.31
N PHE A 184 7.71 14.14 4.04
CA PHE A 184 7.02 15.23 3.33
C PHE A 184 6.53 16.35 4.24
N TYR A 185 6.63 16.19 5.56
CA TYR A 185 6.03 17.12 6.51
C TYR A 185 6.98 18.26 6.87
N ASN A 186 6.43 19.47 6.90
CA ASN A 186 7.13 20.66 7.34
C ASN A 186 7.00 20.82 8.86
N LYS A 187 8.14 20.82 9.58
CA LYS A 187 8.16 20.97 11.04
C LYS A 187 7.60 22.30 11.56
N ASN A 188 7.57 23.33 10.73
CA ASN A 188 7.07 24.68 11.06
C ASN A 188 5.56 24.81 10.80
N ASN A 189 4.89 23.77 10.33
CA ASN A 189 3.44 23.75 10.12
C ASN A 189 2.80 22.88 11.24
N LEU A 190 1.83 23.45 11.97
CA LEU A 190 1.18 22.76 13.09
C LEU A 190 0.54 21.43 12.68
N ASN A 191 -0.16 21.40 11.55
CA ASN A 191 -0.84 20.19 11.08
C ASN A 191 0.17 19.08 10.74
N ASP A 192 1.31 19.43 10.18
CA ASP A 192 2.40 18.51 9.86
C ASP A 192 3.09 18.03 11.12
N TYR A 193 3.32 18.92 12.08
CA TYR A 193 3.85 18.58 13.39
C TYR A 193 2.97 17.54 14.11
N LEU A 194 1.65 17.78 14.17
CA LEU A 194 0.70 16.86 14.77
C LEU A 194 0.64 15.52 14.04
N GLY A 195 0.66 15.53 12.72
CA GLY A 195 0.72 14.33 11.90
C GLY A 195 1.99 13.52 12.13
N LYS A 196 3.14 14.20 12.26
CA LYS A 196 4.42 13.57 12.60
C LYS A 196 4.40 12.96 14.00
N ALA A 197 3.88 13.68 15.01
CA ALA A 197 3.73 13.18 16.36
C ALA A 197 2.85 11.93 16.42
N PHE A 198 1.73 11.92 15.69
CA PHE A 198 0.85 10.76 15.57
C PHE A 198 1.58 9.55 14.97
N GLN A 199 2.30 9.71 13.85
CA GLN A 199 3.04 8.62 13.22
C GLN A 199 4.15 8.09 14.13
N SER A 200 4.86 8.98 14.84
CA SER A 200 5.90 8.60 15.80
C SER A 200 5.33 7.81 16.99
N LYS A 201 4.19 8.24 17.57
CA LYS A 201 3.49 7.50 18.64
C LYS A 201 3.05 6.11 18.17
N ARG A 202 2.65 5.96 16.92
CA ARG A 202 2.30 4.68 16.29
C ARG A 202 3.52 3.84 15.90
N LYS A 203 4.72 4.37 16.04
CA LYS A 203 5.96 3.72 15.58
C LYS A 203 5.90 3.34 14.10
N TYR A 204 5.34 4.22 13.26
CA TYR A 204 5.34 4.04 11.82
C TYR A 204 6.74 4.24 11.25
N THR A 205 6.99 3.67 10.09
CA THR A 205 8.27 3.83 9.38
C THR A 205 8.51 5.30 9.04
N SER A 206 9.66 5.83 9.45
CA SER A 206 10.00 7.26 9.33
C SER A 206 11.17 7.55 8.41
N ASN A 207 11.74 6.54 7.76
CA ASN A 207 13.02 6.68 7.04
C ASN A 207 13.00 6.14 5.60
N LEU A 208 11.81 5.95 5.03
CA LEU A 208 11.68 5.41 3.67
C LEU A 208 12.36 6.31 2.66
N LEU A 209 11.97 7.58 2.61
CA LEU A 209 12.49 8.52 1.63
C LEU A 209 13.97 8.83 1.89
N THR A 210 14.36 8.97 3.13
CA THR A 210 15.76 9.15 3.52
C THR A 210 16.63 8.01 3.00
N TYR A 211 16.17 6.75 3.15
CA TYR A 211 16.91 5.59 2.66
C TYR A 211 16.94 5.55 1.12
N LEU A 212 15.83 5.82 0.45
CA LEU A 212 15.79 5.86 -1.02
C LEU A 212 16.69 6.97 -1.58
N LYS A 213 16.71 8.16 -0.98
CA LYS A 213 17.63 9.25 -1.39
C LYS A 213 19.11 8.86 -1.22
N LYS A 214 19.43 8.09 -0.16
CA LYS A 214 20.78 7.54 -0.02
C LYS A 214 21.10 6.60 -1.17
N LEU A 215 20.23 5.64 -1.48
CA LEU A 215 20.43 4.68 -2.58
C LEU A 215 20.53 5.37 -3.95
N GLU A 216 19.84 6.49 -4.15
CA GLU A 216 19.95 7.29 -5.37
C GLU A 216 21.32 7.98 -5.47
N ARG A 217 21.81 8.58 -4.37
CA ARG A 217 23.19 9.13 -4.32
C ARG A 217 24.24 8.04 -4.58
N ASP A 218 24.02 6.84 -4.03
CA ASP A 218 24.87 5.65 -4.26
C ASP A 218 24.70 5.07 -5.68
N LYS A 219 23.95 5.74 -6.57
CA LYS A 219 23.68 5.35 -7.97
C LYS A 219 23.02 3.96 -8.14
N LYS A 220 22.38 3.42 -7.11
CA LYS A 220 21.70 2.11 -7.16
C LYS A 220 20.31 2.18 -7.73
N ILE A 221 19.63 3.30 -7.53
CA ILE A 221 18.26 3.54 -8.00
C ILE A 221 18.14 4.92 -8.62
N LYS A 222 17.00 5.16 -9.31
CA LYS A 222 16.56 6.49 -9.74
C LYS A 222 15.17 6.74 -9.20
N ILE A 223 14.97 7.82 -8.42
CA ILE A 223 13.67 8.29 -7.99
C ILE A 223 12.98 8.95 -9.18
N ILE A 224 11.79 8.50 -9.52
CA ILE A 224 10.99 8.98 -10.66
C ILE A 224 9.97 10.01 -10.23
N LYS A 225 9.32 9.80 -9.08
CA LYS A 225 8.29 10.70 -8.57
C LYS A 225 8.25 10.68 -7.06
N LEU A 226 8.18 11.87 -6.50
CA LEU A 226 7.81 12.12 -5.10
C LEU A 226 6.60 13.04 -5.12
N LEU A 227 5.50 12.60 -4.51
CA LEU A 227 4.28 13.40 -4.43
C LEU A 227 3.67 13.22 -3.05
N ARG A 228 3.63 14.31 -2.29
CA ARG A 228 2.88 14.35 -1.05
C ARG A 228 1.41 14.10 -1.35
N SER A 229 0.73 13.29 -0.53
CA SER A 229 -0.70 13.04 -0.70
C SER A 229 -1.51 14.35 -0.62
N PRO A 230 -2.42 14.61 -1.58
CA PRO A 230 -3.30 15.77 -1.51
C PRO A 230 -4.46 15.57 -0.53
N PHE A 231 -4.63 14.39 0.04
CA PHE A 231 -5.76 14.06 0.91
C PHE A 231 -5.38 13.02 1.98
N GLY A 232 -6.21 12.92 3.02
CA GLY A 232 -6.03 11.94 4.09
C GLY A 232 -7.02 12.09 5.23
N SER A 233 -6.84 11.31 6.28
CA SER A 233 -7.64 11.40 7.50
C SER A 233 -7.31 12.67 8.27
N ILE A 234 -8.07 12.94 9.36
CA ILE A 234 -7.77 14.04 10.28
C ILE A 234 -6.34 13.97 10.83
N MET A 235 -5.80 12.78 11.01
CA MET A 235 -4.51 12.58 11.68
C MET A 235 -3.32 12.68 10.72
N ILE A 236 -3.44 12.11 9.51
CA ILE A 236 -2.32 12.02 8.56
C ILE A 236 -2.81 12.03 7.11
N GLU A 237 -1.92 12.43 6.22
CA GLU A 237 -2.03 12.21 4.78
C GLU A 237 -1.41 10.85 4.45
N GLY A 238 -2.27 9.85 4.25
CA GLY A 238 -1.86 8.44 4.22
C GLY A 238 -1.36 7.91 2.87
N TYR A 239 -1.39 8.74 1.80
CA TYR A 239 -1.28 8.25 0.42
C TYR A 239 -0.19 8.96 -0.40
N SER A 240 0.94 9.29 0.24
CA SER A 240 2.06 9.89 -0.49
C SER A 240 2.66 8.88 -1.47
N LEU A 241 2.87 9.32 -2.71
CA LEU A 241 3.35 8.48 -3.79
C LEU A 241 4.86 8.63 -3.94
N ILE A 242 5.56 7.52 -3.86
CA ILE A 242 6.99 7.40 -4.05
C ILE A 242 7.23 6.36 -5.15
N VAL A 243 7.81 6.81 -6.27
CA VAL A 243 8.08 5.93 -7.43
C VAL A 243 9.55 5.96 -7.74
N TRP A 244 10.14 4.79 -7.91
CA TRP A 244 11.54 4.64 -8.25
C TRP A 244 11.78 3.41 -9.12
N LYS A 245 12.95 3.33 -9.74
CA LYS A 245 13.42 2.19 -10.52
C LYS A 245 14.88 1.89 -10.23
N ILE A 246 15.31 0.67 -10.51
CA ILE A 246 16.72 0.30 -10.48
C ILE A 246 17.46 1.14 -11.55
N LYS A 247 18.65 1.58 -11.20
CA LYS A 247 19.53 2.24 -12.18
C LYS A 247 20.30 1.15 -12.92
N SER A 248 20.04 1.04 -14.21
CA SER A 248 20.85 0.26 -15.15
C SER A 248 22.19 0.92 -15.35
#